data_bf7b755d6fafa1d2a29353eceb1f283d
#
_entry.id   bf7b755d6fafa1d2a29353eceb1f283d
#
_cell.length_a   1.000
_cell.length_b   1.000
_cell.length_c   1.000
_cell.angle_alpha   90.00
_cell.angle_beta   90.00
_cell.angle_gamma   90.00
#
_symmetry.space_group_name_H-M   'P 1'
#
loop_
_entity.id
_entity.type
_entity.pdbx_description
1 polymer ?
#
loop_
_entity_poly.entity_id
_entity_poly.type
_entity_poly.pdbx_seq_one_letter_code
_entity_poly.pdbx_strand_id
1 'polypeptide(L)'
;MALIERVHESAAHGARAGFEALTAAVSLPIASVAIRACPTLPATIEQRIADNRAQVVADSFMYREALAVEAEARGWRVYWYDRERVVRDAAAALGGKDVNAFLHALGRAAGPPWQAKHKLAAAAALAAAAMPSS
;
A
#
# COMPACT_ATOMS: atom_id res chain seq x y z
N MET A 1 -25.55 -9.40 -8.22
CA MET A 1 -24.75 -10.23 -7.33
C MET A 1 -23.60 -10.90 -8.05
N ALA A 2 -23.87 -11.64 -9.14
CA ALA A 2 -22.78 -12.29 -9.90
C ALA A 2 -21.72 -11.33 -10.42
N LEU A 3 -22.08 -10.11 -10.83
CA LEU A 3 -21.13 -9.12 -11.31
C LEU A 3 -20.19 -8.64 -10.19
N ILE A 4 -20.72 -8.38 -9.00
CA ILE A 4 -19.93 -7.96 -7.85
C ILE A 4 -18.95 -9.06 -7.44
N GLU A 5 -19.42 -10.31 -7.41
CA GLU A 5 -18.55 -11.46 -7.11
C GLU A 5 -17.41 -11.60 -8.11
N ARG A 6 -17.69 -11.40 -9.41
CA ARG A 6 -16.65 -11.44 -10.45
C ARG A 6 -15.62 -10.35 -10.27
N VAL A 7 -16.03 -9.15 -9.87
CA VAL A 7 -15.11 -8.05 -9.62
C VAL A 7 -14.21 -8.38 -8.43
N HIS A 8 -14.78 -8.91 -7.35
CA HIS A 8 -14.00 -9.33 -6.18
C HIS A 8 -13.02 -10.46 -6.52
N GLU A 9 -13.47 -11.46 -7.28
CA GLU A 9 -12.60 -12.54 -7.73
C GLU A 9 -11.48 -12.04 -8.61
N SER A 10 -11.78 -11.11 -9.51
CA SER A 10 -10.78 -10.51 -10.39
C SER A 10 -9.74 -9.73 -9.58
N ALA A 11 -10.17 -8.97 -8.57
CA ALA A 11 -9.28 -8.24 -7.68
C ALA A 11 -8.39 -9.20 -6.89
N ALA A 12 -8.95 -10.28 -6.35
CA ALA A 12 -8.20 -11.29 -5.61
C ALA A 12 -7.18 -12.00 -6.52
N HIS A 13 -7.58 -12.33 -7.74
CA HIS A 13 -6.68 -12.94 -8.72
C HIS A 13 -5.52 -12.01 -9.07
N GLY A 14 -5.81 -10.72 -9.30
CA GLY A 14 -4.80 -9.72 -9.59
C GLY A 14 -3.81 -9.53 -8.45
N ALA A 15 -4.30 -9.50 -7.20
CA ALA A 15 -3.45 -9.40 -6.03
C ALA A 15 -2.51 -10.61 -5.91
N ARG A 16 -3.03 -11.80 -6.12
CA ARG A 16 -2.27 -13.04 -6.07
C ARG A 16 -1.19 -13.08 -7.14
N ALA A 17 -1.56 -12.77 -8.38
CA ALA A 17 -0.62 -12.75 -9.50
C ALA A 17 0.47 -11.68 -9.29
N GLY A 18 0.11 -10.50 -8.80
CA GLY A 18 1.06 -9.43 -8.51
C GLY A 18 2.05 -9.82 -7.43
N PHE A 19 1.59 -10.42 -6.36
CA PHE A 19 2.48 -10.87 -5.28
C PHE A 19 3.36 -12.05 -5.69
N GLU A 20 2.87 -12.96 -6.54
CA GLU A 20 3.69 -14.02 -7.10
C GLU A 20 4.82 -13.46 -7.95
N ALA A 21 4.52 -12.46 -8.80
CA ALA A 21 5.54 -11.80 -9.60
C ALA A 21 6.56 -11.08 -8.73
N LEU A 22 6.10 -10.43 -7.66
CA LEU A 22 6.97 -9.73 -6.71
C LEU A 22 7.91 -10.71 -5.99
N THR A 23 7.38 -11.82 -5.48
CA THR A 23 8.20 -12.81 -4.78
C THR A 23 9.22 -13.48 -5.71
N ALA A 24 8.88 -13.64 -6.98
CA ALA A 24 9.82 -14.17 -7.97
C ALA A 24 10.95 -13.18 -8.27
N ALA A 25 10.67 -11.86 -8.20
CA ALA A 25 11.66 -10.82 -8.49
C ALA A 25 12.57 -10.51 -7.31
N VAL A 26 12.12 -10.78 -6.08
CA VAL A 26 12.86 -10.46 -4.84
C VAL A 26 13.53 -11.71 -4.31
N SER A 27 14.83 -11.64 -4.06
CA SER A 27 15.62 -12.79 -3.61
C SER A 27 15.48 -13.07 -2.10
N LEU A 28 14.95 -12.11 -1.34
CA LEU A 28 14.77 -12.24 0.11
C LEU A 28 13.30 -12.50 0.42
N PRO A 29 12.99 -13.21 1.53
CA PRO A 29 11.60 -13.41 1.93
C PRO A 29 10.95 -12.08 2.32
N ILE A 30 9.67 -11.94 1.96
CA ILE A 30 8.87 -10.78 2.29
C ILE A 30 8.17 -11.03 3.64
N ALA A 31 8.31 -10.11 4.58
CA ALA A 31 7.71 -10.23 5.91
C ALA A 31 6.48 -9.33 6.08
N SER A 32 6.43 -8.22 5.36
CA SER A 32 5.33 -7.26 5.49
C SER A 32 5.14 -6.48 4.20
N VAL A 33 3.95 -5.92 4.04
CA VAL A 33 3.63 -5.00 2.96
C VAL A 33 3.00 -3.74 3.55
N ALA A 34 3.27 -2.61 2.92
CA ALA A 34 2.65 -1.34 3.28
C ALA A 34 1.63 -0.98 2.20
N ILE A 35 0.40 -0.72 2.63
CA ILE A 35 -0.70 -0.37 1.74
C ILE A 35 -1.24 0.99 2.18
N ARG A 36 -1.43 1.88 1.22
CA ARG A 36 -1.96 3.22 1.53
C ARG A 36 -3.40 3.12 1.99
N ALA A 37 -3.69 3.74 3.14
CA ALA A 37 -5.05 3.80 3.67
C ALA A 37 -5.93 4.65 2.77
N CYS A 38 -7.18 4.23 2.61
CA CYS A 38 -8.17 4.99 1.85
C CYS A 38 -8.69 6.16 2.65
N PRO A 39 -9.05 7.28 1.98
CA PRO A 39 -9.79 8.35 2.64
C PRO A 39 -11.13 7.84 3.18
N THR A 40 -11.65 8.54 4.19
CA THR A 40 -12.95 8.22 4.77
C THR A 40 -14.04 8.36 3.71
N LEU A 41 -14.89 7.32 3.59
CA LEU A 41 -16.03 7.35 2.69
C LEU A 41 -17.18 8.17 3.30
N PRO A 42 -18.05 8.81 2.45
CA PRO A 42 -19.27 9.45 2.95
C PRO A 42 -20.13 8.48 3.75
N ALA A 43 -20.81 9.01 4.75
CA ALA A 43 -21.58 8.20 5.70
C ALA A 43 -22.82 7.55 5.09
N THR A 44 -23.43 8.17 4.08
CA THR A 44 -24.68 7.67 3.48
C THR A 44 -24.46 7.20 2.05
N ILE A 45 -25.33 6.26 1.62
CA ILE A 45 -25.33 5.74 0.25
C ILE A 45 -25.68 6.85 -0.75
N GLU A 46 -26.63 7.72 -0.39
CA GLU A 46 -27.02 8.85 -1.24
C GLU A 46 -25.86 9.80 -1.49
N GLN A 47 -25.06 10.10 -0.47
CA GLN A 47 -23.89 10.92 -0.61
C GLN A 47 -22.84 10.25 -1.50
N ARG A 48 -22.66 8.93 -1.38
CA ARG A 48 -21.73 8.17 -2.20
C ARG A 48 -22.13 8.16 -3.67
N ILE A 49 -23.43 8.04 -3.95
CA ILE A 49 -23.95 8.06 -5.32
C ILE A 49 -23.77 9.43 -5.94
N ALA A 50 -23.99 10.49 -5.16
CA ALA A 50 -23.88 11.87 -5.64
C ALA A 50 -22.44 12.32 -5.90
N ASP A 51 -21.44 11.64 -5.31
CA ASP A 51 -20.05 12.03 -5.39
C ASP A 51 -19.24 11.01 -6.20
N ASN A 52 -18.81 11.41 -7.41
CA ASN A 52 -17.97 10.56 -8.25
C ASN A 52 -16.65 10.18 -7.59
N ARG A 53 -16.12 11.04 -6.71
CA ARG A 53 -14.92 10.72 -5.93
C ARG A 53 -15.16 9.55 -4.99
N ALA A 54 -16.34 9.49 -4.37
CA ALA A 54 -16.68 8.40 -3.48
C ALA A 54 -16.72 7.07 -4.23
N GLN A 55 -17.18 7.04 -5.49
CA GLN A 55 -17.17 5.85 -6.32
C GLN A 55 -15.74 5.36 -6.58
N VAL A 56 -14.86 6.27 -6.97
CA VAL A 56 -13.45 5.94 -7.22
C VAL A 56 -12.77 5.46 -5.96
N VAL A 57 -13.05 6.08 -4.81
CA VAL A 57 -12.50 5.68 -3.51
C VAL A 57 -13.01 4.30 -3.11
N ALA A 58 -14.30 4.01 -3.35
CA ALA A 58 -14.87 2.70 -3.04
C ALA A 58 -14.23 1.58 -3.85
N ASP A 59 -13.99 1.80 -5.15
CA ASP A 59 -13.29 0.85 -6.00
C ASP A 59 -11.85 0.64 -5.53
N SER A 60 -11.16 1.73 -5.19
CA SER A 60 -9.80 1.68 -4.66
C SER A 60 -9.73 0.91 -3.34
N PHE A 61 -10.74 1.08 -2.47
CA PHE A 61 -10.82 0.35 -1.21
C PHE A 61 -10.89 -1.16 -1.46
N MET A 62 -11.72 -1.58 -2.41
CA MET A 62 -11.89 -2.99 -2.74
C MET A 62 -10.55 -3.61 -3.20
N TYR A 63 -9.81 -2.93 -4.07
CA TYR A 63 -8.54 -3.44 -4.56
C TYR A 63 -7.48 -3.50 -3.46
N ARG A 64 -7.44 -2.51 -2.58
CA ARG A 64 -6.52 -2.49 -1.44
C ARG A 64 -6.84 -3.59 -0.45
N GLU A 65 -8.12 -3.84 -0.21
CA GLU A 65 -8.58 -4.92 0.66
C GLU A 65 -8.18 -6.28 0.09
N ALA A 66 -8.29 -6.47 -1.22
CA ALA A 66 -7.84 -7.70 -1.87
C ALA A 66 -6.33 -7.93 -1.68
N LEU A 67 -5.53 -6.87 -1.77
CA LEU A 67 -4.09 -6.96 -1.49
C LEU A 67 -3.83 -7.36 -0.04
N ALA A 68 -4.56 -6.77 0.91
CA ALA A 68 -4.39 -7.08 2.32
C ALA A 68 -4.74 -8.54 2.63
N VAL A 69 -5.84 -9.03 2.08
CA VAL A 69 -6.28 -10.42 2.26
C VAL A 69 -5.22 -11.39 1.73
N GLU A 70 -4.69 -11.14 0.54
CA GLU A 70 -3.65 -11.99 -0.04
C GLU A 70 -2.35 -11.95 0.76
N ALA A 71 -1.96 -10.77 1.24
CA ALA A 71 -0.78 -10.63 2.07
C ALA A 71 -0.90 -11.43 3.36
N GLU A 72 -2.04 -11.33 4.02
CA GLU A 72 -2.30 -12.09 5.26
C GLU A 72 -2.33 -13.60 5.00
N ALA A 73 -2.88 -14.02 3.87
CA ALA A 73 -2.88 -15.44 3.48
C ALA A 73 -1.47 -15.98 3.29
N ARG A 74 -0.51 -15.11 2.93
CA ARG A 74 0.90 -15.48 2.79
C ARG A 74 1.68 -15.38 4.10
N GLY A 75 1.03 -14.97 5.18
CA GLY A 75 1.66 -14.79 6.48
C GLY A 75 2.42 -13.48 6.60
N TRP A 76 2.20 -12.54 5.70
CA TRP A 76 2.82 -11.23 5.75
C TRP A 76 2.01 -10.29 6.61
N ARG A 77 2.68 -9.39 7.32
CA ARG A 77 2.01 -8.33 8.07
C ARG A 77 1.59 -7.22 7.12
N VAL A 78 0.42 -6.63 7.37
CA VAL A 78 -0.08 -5.50 6.59
C VAL A 78 0.02 -4.24 7.43
N TYR A 79 0.70 -3.25 6.88
CA TYR A 79 0.81 -1.92 7.48
C TYR A 79 0.04 -0.94 6.61
N TRP A 80 -1.04 -0.38 7.16
CA TRP A 80 -1.82 0.65 6.50
C TRP A 80 -1.20 2.00 6.80
N TYR A 81 -0.71 2.70 5.79
CA TYR A 81 -0.05 3.98 6.02
C TYR A 81 -0.92 5.15 5.60
N ASP A 82 -0.78 6.25 6.34
CA ASP A 82 -1.39 7.54 6.05
C ASP A 82 -0.39 8.36 5.25
N ARG A 83 -0.80 8.85 4.10
CA ARG A 83 0.03 9.67 3.23
C ARG A 83 0.66 10.86 3.96
N GLU A 84 -0.07 11.46 4.91
CA GLU A 84 0.39 12.65 5.61
C GLU A 84 1.35 12.34 6.75
N ARG A 85 1.35 11.11 7.26
CA ARG A 85 2.19 10.70 8.39
C ARG A 85 3.36 9.83 8.00
N VAL A 86 3.34 9.25 6.81
CA VAL A 86 4.30 8.21 6.44
C VAL A 86 5.75 8.69 6.45
N VAL A 87 6.00 9.94 6.06
CA VAL A 87 7.36 10.48 6.05
C VAL A 87 7.87 10.64 7.48
N ARG A 88 7.01 11.08 8.40
CA ARG A 88 7.34 11.19 9.83
C ARG A 88 7.66 9.81 10.42
N ASP A 89 6.83 8.82 10.09
CA ASP A 89 7.01 7.46 10.57
C ASP A 89 8.32 6.87 10.04
N ALA A 90 8.64 7.13 8.78
CA ALA A 90 9.91 6.72 8.18
C ALA A 90 11.11 7.40 8.84
N ALA A 91 11.00 8.68 9.16
CA ALA A 91 12.04 9.42 9.86
C ALA A 91 12.32 8.81 11.24
N ALA A 92 11.26 8.46 11.97
CA ALA A 92 11.39 7.79 13.25
C ALA A 92 12.07 6.42 13.09
N ALA A 93 11.73 5.68 12.06
CA ALA A 93 12.34 4.38 11.75
C ALA A 93 13.84 4.49 11.47
N LEU A 94 14.28 5.62 10.92
CA LEU A 94 15.70 5.87 10.65
C LEU A 94 16.44 6.47 11.85
N GLY A 95 15.80 6.56 13.02
CA GLY A 95 16.44 7.08 14.21
C GLY A 95 16.75 8.57 14.17
N GLY A 96 15.91 9.35 13.49
CA GLY A 96 16.06 10.79 13.38
C GLY A 96 17.01 11.26 12.28
N LYS A 97 17.47 10.36 11.41
CA LYS A 97 18.28 10.72 10.24
C LYS A 97 17.42 11.46 9.22
N ASP A 98 18.07 12.21 8.33
CA ASP A 98 17.37 12.94 7.27
C ASP A 98 16.74 11.97 6.28
N VAL A 99 15.42 11.77 6.42
CA VAL A 99 14.68 10.84 5.58
C VAL A 99 14.62 11.32 4.12
N ASN A 100 14.54 12.63 3.89
CA ASN A 100 14.51 13.15 2.52
C ASN A 100 15.82 12.88 1.78
N ALA A 101 16.96 13.06 2.45
CA ALA A 101 18.26 12.75 1.88
C ALA A 101 18.37 11.25 1.60
N PHE A 102 17.89 10.40 2.50
CA PHE A 102 17.88 8.95 2.32
C PHE A 102 17.05 8.55 1.10
N LEU A 103 15.83 9.08 1.00
CA LEU A 103 14.93 8.76 -0.12
C LEU A 103 15.47 9.28 -1.45
N HIS A 104 16.12 10.43 -1.45
CA HIS A 104 16.76 10.97 -2.64
C HIS A 104 17.92 10.07 -3.11
N ALA A 105 18.75 9.62 -2.19
CA ALA A 105 19.85 8.70 -2.52
C ALA A 105 19.32 7.36 -3.03
N LEU A 106 18.24 6.85 -2.43
CA LEU A 106 17.59 5.62 -2.87
C LEU A 106 17.05 5.75 -4.30
N GLY A 107 16.43 6.90 -4.61
CA GLY A 107 15.92 7.17 -5.96
C GLY A 107 17.04 7.22 -7.01
N ARG A 108 18.19 7.79 -6.67
CA ARG A 108 19.34 7.80 -7.57
C ARG A 108 19.87 6.39 -7.81
N ALA A 109 19.90 5.56 -6.78
CA ALA A 109 20.34 4.17 -6.90
C ALA A 109 19.37 3.31 -7.71
N ALA A 110 18.07 3.53 -7.53
CA ALA A 110 17.02 2.78 -8.24
C ALA A 110 16.88 3.19 -9.71
N GLY A 111 17.21 4.45 -10.04
CA GLY A 111 17.04 4.99 -11.38
C GLY A 111 15.60 5.41 -11.66
N PRO A 112 15.38 6.06 -12.83
CA PRO A 112 14.03 6.49 -13.21
C PRO A 112 13.12 5.29 -13.53
N PRO A 113 11.77 5.44 -13.36
CA PRO A 113 11.12 6.64 -12.84
C PRO A 113 11.18 6.73 -11.31
N TRP A 114 11.38 7.96 -10.78
CA TRP A 114 11.35 8.19 -9.34
C TRP A 114 10.50 9.42 -9.05
N GLN A 115 9.25 9.21 -8.77
CA GLN A 115 8.23 10.25 -8.57
C GLN A 115 7.82 10.30 -7.10
N ALA A 116 6.94 11.26 -6.76
CA ALA A 116 6.45 11.41 -5.38
C ALA A 116 5.82 10.12 -4.85
N LYS A 117 5.06 9.40 -5.69
CA LYS A 117 4.44 8.13 -5.29
C LYS A 117 5.47 7.05 -4.94
N HIS A 118 6.60 7.04 -5.61
CA HIS A 118 7.69 6.09 -5.33
C HIS A 118 8.37 6.42 -4.00
N LYS A 119 8.57 7.72 -3.73
CA LYS A 119 9.12 8.17 -2.44
C LYS A 119 8.19 7.78 -1.28
N LEU A 120 6.88 7.99 -1.44
CA LEU A 120 5.92 7.63 -0.42
C LEU A 120 5.90 6.12 -0.17
N ALA A 121 5.96 5.32 -1.22
CA ALA A 121 6.00 3.86 -1.10
C ALA A 121 7.27 3.40 -0.36
N ALA A 122 8.42 3.99 -0.68
CA ALA A 122 9.68 3.68 -0.01
C ALA A 122 9.64 4.08 1.47
N ALA A 123 9.09 5.26 1.78
CA ALA A 123 8.91 5.71 3.15
C ALA A 123 8.00 4.75 3.93
N ALA A 124 6.94 4.30 3.30
CA ALA A 124 6.00 3.34 3.92
C ALA A 124 6.69 2.00 4.21
N ALA A 125 7.53 1.53 3.30
CA ALA A 125 8.28 0.30 3.50
C ALA A 125 9.25 0.42 4.68
N LEU A 126 9.92 1.56 4.83
CA LEU A 126 10.79 1.83 5.97
C LEU A 126 10.01 1.81 7.29
N ALA A 127 8.87 2.49 7.33
CA ALA A 127 8.03 2.55 8.51
C ALA A 127 7.51 1.16 8.89
N ALA A 128 7.08 0.38 7.89
CA ALA A 128 6.58 -0.98 8.12
C ALA A 128 7.68 -1.89 8.66
N ALA A 129 8.90 -1.78 8.16
CA ALA A 129 10.02 -2.60 8.59
C ALA A 129 10.40 -2.36 10.05
N ALA A 130 10.18 -1.14 10.55
CA ALA A 130 10.48 -0.76 11.93
C ALA A 130 9.39 -1.11 12.93
N MET A 131 8.20 -1.54 12.46
CA MET A 131 7.12 -1.92 13.36
C MET A 131 7.45 -3.20 14.11
N PRO A 132 7.17 -3.25 15.42
CA PRO A 132 7.46 -4.46 16.21
C PRO A 132 6.60 -5.63 15.73
N SER A 133 7.17 -6.83 15.80
CA SER A 133 6.42 -8.06 15.53
C SER A 133 5.40 -8.28 16.65
N SER A 134 4.15 -8.48 16.27
CA SER A 134 3.09 -8.77 17.22
C SER A 134 3.11 -10.26 17.62
#